data_31a638d7587fefafbb5df7cb7c8239cb
#
_entry.id   31a638d7587fefafbb5df7cb7c8239cb
#
_cell.length_a   1.000
_cell.length_b   1.000
_cell.length_c   1.000
_cell.angle_alpha   90.00
_cell.angle_beta   90.00
_cell.angle_gamma   90.00
#
_symmetry.space_group_name_H-M   'P 1'
#
loop_
_entity.id
_entity.type
_entity.pdbx_description
1 polymer ?
#
loop_
_entity_poly.entity_id
_entity_poly.type
_entity_poly.pdbx_seq_one_letter_code
_entity_poly.pdbx_strand_id
1 'polypeptide(L)'
;MLHRNFMDILTRIYERGMYVEEINTNGYFLRQGVLDQMKERGIRPLMKISFDGIGHHDWLRGRKGAEEDAIRAIRLCRANDFPVMIQTNVHRHNLDTLLETAKLMDSLGVWKMRIIRTSEAPRWKENAGDAALGLTEYYDRMLEFASAYMKTGCRMDVIIWQFLRLYPVSGSYGMIPVLYREKEYRDSLPVCKGVRGMVAVAANGNIFPCHQLSGTYELNGDIPGNVKKESLKHLLSASQYLCEVCTTVDKIREHDRKCRNCKYFKYCAGGCRALAIVLTGDKLGADPSKCVFFGQGYYEKTVSALQEYENYTEIAYNPGIDI
;
A
#
# COMPACT_ATOMS: atom_id res chain seq x y z
N MET A 1 0.27 19.60 -4.62
CA MET A 1 1.15 20.69 -5.08
C MET A 1 0.79 21.29 -6.44
N LEU A 2 0.11 20.53 -7.31
CA LEU A 2 -0.40 21.07 -8.60
C LEU A 2 -1.60 22.01 -8.46
N HIS A 3 -2.42 21.84 -7.43
CA HIS A 3 -3.59 22.66 -7.22
C HIS A 3 -3.17 24.09 -6.78
N ARG A 4 -3.69 25.13 -7.40
CA ARG A 4 -3.34 26.54 -7.11
C ARG A 4 -3.53 26.93 -5.64
N ASN A 5 -4.52 26.34 -4.98
CA ASN A 5 -4.86 26.60 -3.57
C ASN A 5 -4.31 25.49 -2.65
N PHE A 6 -3.21 24.83 -3.03
CA PHE A 6 -2.68 23.68 -2.27
C PHE A 6 -2.40 24.04 -0.80
N MET A 7 -1.71 25.17 -0.55
CA MET A 7 -1.39 25.58 0.80
C MET A 7 -2.63 26.03 1.59
N ASP A 8 -3.60 26.68 0.94
CA ASP A 8 -4.85 27.09 1.59
C ASP A 8 -5.67 25.86 2.05
N ILE A 9 -5.68 24.81 1.23
CA ILE A 9 -6.34 23.54 1.58
C ILE A 9 -5.67 22.93 2.81
N LEU A 10 -4.34 22.83 2.83
CA LEU A 10 -3.60 22.32 3.99
C LEU A 10 -3.88 23.15 5.24
N THR A 11 -3.78 24.45 5.14
CA THR A 11 -4.04 25.37 6.26
C THR A 11 -5.44 25.16 6.84
N ARG A 12 -6.48 25.08 5.99
CA ARG A 12 -7.85 24.86 6.44
C ARG A 12 -8.06 23.50 7.13
N ILE A 13 -7.35 22.46 6.71
CA ILE A 13 -7.40 21.15 7.38
C ILE A 13 -6.92 21.31 8.82
N TYR A 14 -5.78 21.97 9.03
CA TYR A 14 -5.19 22.17 10.35
C TYR A 14 -6.01 23.13 11.23
N GLU A 15 -6.55 24.23 10.68
CA GLU A 15 -7.44 25.15 11.38
C GLU A 15 -8.71 24.48 11.91
N ARG A 16 -9.11 23.36 11.33
CA ARG A 16 -10.27 22.55 11.77
C ARG A 16 -9.91 21.43 12.73
N GLY A 17 -8.69 21.41 13.27
CA GLY A 17 -8.22 20.39 14.21
C GLY A 17 -7.96 19.03 13.56
N MET A 18 -7.89 18.99 12.22
CA MET A 18 -7.46 17.82 11.46
C MET A 18 -5.98 17.94 11.10
N TYR A 19 -5.34 16.86 10.69
CA TYR A 19 -3.96 16.87 10.21
C TYR A 19 -3.84 16.09 8.90
N VAL A 20 -2.79 16.39 8.15
CA VAL A 20 -2.40 15.62 6.97
C VAL A 20 -1.28 14.69 7.38
N GLU A 21 -1.57 13.41 7.40
CA GLU A 21 -0.62 12.37 7.78
C GLU A 21 0.44 12.17 6.69
N GLU A 22 0.01 12.10 5.42
CA GLU A 22 0.87 11.76 4.29
C GLU A 22 0.55 12.59 3.04
N ILE A 23 1.58 12.99 2.31
CA ILE A 23 1.45 13.57 0.96
C ILE A 23 2.17 12.68 -0.05
N ASN A 24 1.39 12.07 -0.94
CA ASN A 24 1.93 11.30 -2.06
C ASN A 24 2.34 12.22 -3.20
N THR A 25 3.57 12.08 -3.70
CA THR A 25 4.11 12.94 -4.76
C THR A 25 5.14 12.20 -5.63
N ASN A 26 5.29 12.64 -6.89
CA ASN A 26 6.41 12.25 -7.74
C ASN A 26 7.66 13.15 -7.57
N GLY A 27 7.62 14.11 -6.64
CA GLY A 27 8.73 15.01 -6.35
C GLY A 27 8.92 16.17 -7.33
N TYR A 28 8.34 16.11 -8.53
CA TYR A 28 8.58 17.06 -9.62
C TYR A 28 8.37 18.54 -9.23
N PHE A 29 7.26 18.85 -8.57
CA PHE A 29 6.90 20.21 -8.14
C PHE A 29 7.35 20.56 -6.72
N LEU A 30 8.05 19.70 -6.03
CA LEU A 30 8.52 19.99 -4.70
C LEU A 30 9.70 20.98 -4.77
N ARG A 31 9.57 22.09 -4.08
CA ARG A 31 10.54 23.20 -4.01
C ARG A 31 10.70 23.68 -2.57
N GLN A 32 11.83 24.32 -2.26
CA GLN A 32 12.12 24.86 -0.93
C GLN A 32 10.96 25.70 -0.38
N GLY A 33 10.46 26.65 -1.15
CA GLY A 33 9.38 27.53 -0.71
C GLY A 33 8.07 26.83 -0.33
N VAL A 34 7.81 25.62 -0.86
CA VAL A 34 6.65 24.82 -0.42
C VAL A 34 6.90 24.24 0.97
N LEU A 35 8.09 23.73 1.23
CA LEU A 35 8.47 23.20 2.53
C LEU A 35 8.55 24.32 3.61
N ASP A 36 9.05 25.49 3.24
CA ASP A 36 9.11 26.65 4.15
C ASP A 36 7.70 27.07 4.57
N GLN A 37 6.79 27.22 3.62
CA GLN A 37 5.39 27.53 3.90
C GLN A 37 4.69 26.48 4.77
N MET A 38 5.01 25.19 4.59
CA MET A 38 4.52 24.12 5.45
C MET A 38 5.08 24.26 6.87
N LYS A 39 6.39 24.47 7.01
CA LYS A 39 7.06 24.63 8.32
C LYS A 39 6.51 25.83 9.10
N GLU A 40 6.35 26.97 8.45
CA GLU A 40 5.77 28.19 9.04
C GLU A 40 4.37 27.98 9.62
N ARG A 41 3.61 27.04 9.07
CA ARG A 41 2.26 26.68 9.51
C ARG A 41 2.21 25.45 10.42
N GLY A 42 3.36 24.91 10.82
CA GLY A 42 3.43 23.70 11.65
C GLY A 42 2.98 22.42 10.93
N ILE A 43 2.93 22.42 9.60
CA ILE A 43 2.47 21.30 8.76
C ILE A 43 3.67 20.42 8.41
N ARG A 44 3.75 19.22 8.98
CA ARG A 44 4.87 18.29 8.79
C ARG A 44 4.37 16.86 8.44
N PRO A 45 3.75 16.67 7.27
CA PRO A 45 3.30 15.35 6.85
C PRO A 45 4.47 14.44 6.48
N LEU A 46 4.25 13.15 6.49
CA LEU A 46 5.12 12.18 5.84
C LEU A 46 5.13 12.45 4.32
N MET A 47 6.30 12.68 3.77
CA MET A 47 6.46 12.89 2.32
C MET A 47 6.70 11.53 1.65
N LYS A 48 5.66 10.99 1.02
CA LYS A 48 5.73 9.73 0.31
C LYS A 48 6.04 9.96 -1.15
N ILE A 49 7.29 9.70 -1.51
CA ILE A 49 7.81 10.00 -2.84
C ILE A 49 7.85 8.71 -3.65
N SER A 50 7.34 8.77 -4.88
CA SER A 50 7.43 7.65 -5.82
C SER A 50 8.87 7.51 -6.32
N PHE A 51 9.43 6.30 -6.22
CA PHE A 51 10.74 5.96 -6.78
C PHE A 51 10.79 4.47 -7.15
N ASP A 52 10.85 4.14 -8.42
CA ASP A 52 10.65 2.78 -8.91
C ASP A 52 11.96 2.02 -9.22
N GLY A 53 13.09 2.55 -8.77
CA GLY A 53 14.40 1.90 -8.86
C GLY A 53 15.39 2.64 -9.75
N ILE A 54 16.66 2.44 -9.43
CA ILE A 54 17.80 3.03 -10.14
C ILE A 54 17.79 2.57 -11.61
N GLY A 55 17.82 3.53 -12.53
CA GLY A 55 17.81 3.29 -13.98
C GLY A 55 16.47 2.86 -14.58
N HIS A 56 15.42 2.69 -13.75
CA HIS A 56 14.11 2.22 -14.19
C HIS A 56 12.95 3.19 -13.91
N HIS A 57 13.20 4.20 -13.07
CA HIS A 57 12.16 5.14 -12.68
C HIS A 57 11.66 5.96 -13.87
N ASP A 58 12.56 6.48 -14.71
CA ASP A 58 12.21 7.25 -15.91
C ASP A 58 11.35 6.44 -16.87
N TRP A 59 11.69 5.17 -17.07
CA TRP A 59 10.92 4.26 -17.93
C TRP A 59 9.48 4.07 -17.42
N LEU A 60 9.31 3.72 -16.15
CA LEU A 60 7.97 3.49 -15.59
C LEU A 60 7.12 4.77 -15.56
N ARG A 61 7.77 5.92 -15.36
CA ARG A 61 7.09 7.23 -15.35
C ARG A 61 6.87 7.82 -16.73
N GLY A 62 7.43 7.22 -17.79
CA GLY A 62 7.35 7.73 -19.16
C GLY A 62 7.97 9.11 -19.32
N ARG A 63 8.96 9.47 -18.49
CA ARG A 63 9.56 10.81 -18.47
C ARG A 63 11.04 10.78 -18.10
N LYS A 64 11.89 11.27 -18.99
CA LYS A 64 13.32 11.49 -18.73
C LYS A 64 13.53 12.50 -17.59
N GLY A 65 14.43 12.19 -16.66
CA GLY A 65 14.76 13.02 -15.50
C GLY A 65 13.78 12.89 -14.33
N ALA A 66 12.85 11.93 -14.36
CA ALA A 66 11.94 11.65 -13.24
C ALA A 66 12.72 11.11 -12.03
N GLU A 67 13.74 10.28 -12.27
CA GLU A 67 14.63 9.73 -11.26
C GLU A 67 15.40 10.83 -10.51
N GLU A 68 15.99 11.75 -11.26
CA GLU A 68 16.71 12.91 -10.70
C GLU A 68 15.80 13.80 -9.86
N ASP A 69 14.58 14.06 -10.34
CA ASP A 69 13.59 14.85 -9.61
C ASP A 69 13.17 14.17 -8.30
N ALA A 70 12.97 12.86 -8.29
CA ALA A 70 12.63 12.12 -7.08
C ALA A 70 13.77 12.14 -6.07
N ILE A 71 15.03 11.88 -6.49
CA ILE A 71 16.21 11.95 -5.62
C ILE A 71 16.41 13.37 -5.06
N ARG A 72 16.27 14.39 -5.90
CA ARG A 72 16.30 15.80 -5.47
C ARG A 72 15.24 16.09 -4.40
N ALA A 73 14.01 15.62 -4.61
CA ALA A 73 12.92 15.82 -3.67
C ALA A 73 13.15 15.11 -2.34
N ILE A 74 13.70 13.88 -2.34
CA ILE A 74 14.09 13.13 -1.14
C ILE A 74 15.12 13.94 -0.35
N ARG A 75 16.22 14.34 -1.00
CA ARG A 75 17.27 15.15 -0.35
C ARG A 75 16.73 16.46 0.22
N LEU A 76 15.87 17.14 -0.54
CA LEU A 76 15.24 18.40 -0.12
C LEU A 76 14.38 18.21 1.14
N CYS A 77 13.55 17.18 1.19
CA CYS A 77 12.73 16.84 2.35
C CYS A 77 13.61 16.54 3.56
N ARG A 78 14.63 15.71 3.40
CA ARG A 78 15.54 15.32 4.48
C ARG A 78 16.32 16.52 5.03
N ALA A 79 16.81 17.41 4.16
CA ALA A 79 17.49 18.65 4.56
C ALA A 79 16.57 19.64 5.31
N ASN A 80 15.26 19.45 5.25
CA ASN A 80 14.25 20.25 5.91
C ASN A 80 13.50 19.54 7.04
N ASP A 81 14.02 18.40 7.53
CA ASP A 81 13.47 17.58 8.62
C ASP A 81 12.05 17.07 8.36
N PHE A 82 11.67 16.87 7.10
CA PHE A 82 10.46 16.14 6.77
C PHE A 82 10.75 14.63 6.74
N PRO A 83 9.90 13.81 7.38
CA PRO A 83 10.01 12.37 7.24
C PRO A 83 9.73 11.95 5.80
N VAL A 84 10.55 11.03 5.27
CA VAL A 84 10.42 10.57 3.89
C VAL A 84 10.19 9.07 3.88
N MET A 85 9.18 8.66 3.13
CA MET A 85 8.93 7.29 2.72
C MET A 85 9.00 7.22 1.21
N ILE A 86 9.53 6.14 0.66
CA ILE A 86 9.40 5.91 -0.78
C ILE A 86 8.40 4.81 -1.08
N GLN A 87 7.74 4.93 -2.24
CA GLN A 87 6.92 3.88 -2.80
C GLN A 87 7.50 3.43 -4.13
N THR A 88 7.81 2.14 -4.21
CA THR A 88 8.42 1.48 -5.36
C THR A 88 7.44 0.49 -5.95
N ASN A 89 7.09 0.66 -7.21
CA ASN A 89 6.32 -0.33 -7.95
C ASN A 89 7.30 -1.32 -8.60
N VAL A 90 7.23 -2.59 -8.20
CA VAL A 90 8.09 -3.62 -8.79
C VAL A 90 7.44 -4.23 -10.02
N HIS A 91 8.27 -4.40 -11.03
CA HIS A 91 8.00 -5.07 -12.28
C HIS A 91 9.26 -5.85 -12.70
N ARG A 92 9.17 -6.72 -13.69
CA ARG A 92 10.28 -7.63 -14.02
C ARG A 92 11.60 -6.90 -14.31
N HIS A 93 11.55 -5.73 -14.94
CA HIS A 93 12.75 -5.01 -15.33
C HIS A 93 13.52 -4.38 -14.15
N ASN A 94 12.91 -4.08 -13.01
CA ASN A 94 13.59 -3.44 -11.88
C ASN A 94 13.94 -4.37 -10.71
N LEU A 95 13.63 -5.66 -10.83
CA LEU A 95 13.88 -6.62 -9.75
C LEU A 95 15.35 -6.71 -9.37
N ASP A 96 16.24 -6.75 -10.37
CA ASP A 96 17.67 -6.97 -10.15
C ASP A 96 18.37 -5.74 -9.53
N THR A 97 17.79 -4.55 -9.65
CA THR A 97 18.31 -3.32 -9.04
C THR A 97 17.63 -2.96 -7.72
N LEU A 98 16.67 -3.77 -7.25
CA LEU A 98 15.86 -3.44 -6.08
C LEU A 98 16.67 -3.35 -4.79
N LEU A 99 17.65 -4.24 -4.59
CA LEU A 99 18.52 -4.23 -3.41
C LEU A 99 19.40 -2.98 -3.38
N GLU A 100 20.02 -2.62 -4.50
CA GLU A 100 20.82 -1.40 -4.60
C GLU A 100 19.97 -0.14 -4.46
N THR A 101 18.74 -0.18 -4.97
CA THR A 101 17.76 0.88 -4.74
C THR A 101 17.47 1.05 -3.25
N ALA A 102 17.25 -0.03 -2.52
CA ALA A 102 16.98 0.02 -1.08
C ALA A 102 18.19 0.57 -0.29
N LYS A 103 19.41 0.14 -0.63
CA LYS A 103 20.65 0.67 -0.04
C LYS A 103 20.82 2.17 -0.29
N LEU A 104 20.56 2.63 -1.52
CA LEU A 104 20.60 4.05 -1.84
C LEU A 104 19.59 4.84 -1.00
N MET A 105 18.37 4.35 -0.87
CA MET A 105 17.33 5.02 -0.08
C MET A 105 17.69 5.08 1.41
N ASP A 106 18.24 4.00 1.96
CA ASP A 106 18.76 3.98 3.33
C ASP A 106 19.86 5.04 3.53
N SER A 107 20.83 5.13 2.60
CA SER A 107 21.91 6.12 2.63
C SER A 107 21.43 7.56 2.54
N LEU A 108 20.28 7.81 1.90
CA LEU A 108 19.64 9.12 1.82
C LEU A 108 18.80 9.43 3.08
N GLY A 109 18.78 8.55 4.07
CA GLY A 109 18.03 8.72 5.31
C GLY A 109 16.52 8.62 5.13
N VAL A 110 16.07 7.87 4.13
CA VAL A 110 14.64 7.52 3.99
C VAL A 110 14.23 6.67 5.18
N TRP A 111 13.11 7.01 5.79
CA TRP A 111 12.63 6.29 6.97
C TRP A 111 12.09 4.91 6.64
N LYS A 112 11.35 4.79 5.53
CA LYS A 112 10.67 3.55 5.15
C LYS A 112 10.57 3.39 3.63
N MET A 113 10.70 2.18 3.14
CA MET A 113 10.44 1.82 1.74
C MET A 113 9.22 0.93 1.64
N ARG A 114 8.27 1.28 0.78
CA ARG A 114 7.11 0.46 0.46
C ARG A 114 7.22 -0.09 -0.95
N ILE A 115 7.34 -1.40 -1.05
CA ILE A 115 7.41 -2.13 -2.32
C ILE A 115 6.02 -2.66 -2.65
N ILE A 116 5.51 -2.34 -3.84
CA ILE A 116 4.20 -2.76 -4.30
C ILE A 116 4.38 -3.49 -5.63
N ARG A 117 3.79 -4.68 -5.77
CA ARG A 117 3.66 -5.30 -7.08
C ARG A 117 2.82 -4.36 -7.96
N THR A 118 3.31 -4.05 -9.17
CA THR A 118 2.52 -3.28 -10.13
C THR A 118 1.16 -3.95 -10.28
N SER A 119 0.11 -3.18 -9.99
CA SER A 119 -1.25 -3.71 -9.98
C SER A 119 -1.70 -4.00 -11.41
N GLU A 120 -2.57 -4.98 -11.55
CA GLU A 120 -3.25 -5.26 -12.82
C GLU A 120 -4.34 -4.23 -13.14
N ALA A 121 -4.05 -2.94 -12.82
CA ALA A 121 -4.89 -1.84 -13.27
C ALA A 121 -5.02 -1.90 -14.81
N PRO A 122 -6.19 -1.62 -15.39
CA PRO A 122 -6.45 -1.84 -16.81
C PRO A 122 -5.37 -1.27 -17.72
N ARG A 123 -4.96 -0.03 -17.50
CA ARG A 123 -3.89 0.61 -18.29
C ARG A 123 -2.52 -0.06 -18.16
N TRP A 124 -2.18 -0.58 -16.99
CA TRP A 124 -0.94 -1.32 -16.82
C TRP A 124 -1.02 -2.66 -17.54
N LYS A 125 -2.11 -3.40 -17.38
CA LYS A 125 -2.31 -4.70 -18.03
C LYS A 125 -2.21 -4.61 -19.56
N GLU A 126 -2.72 -3.54 -20.15
CA GLU A 126 -2.64 -3.28 -21.58
C GLU A 126 -1.22 -2.95 -22.08
N ASN A 127 -0.41 -2.30 -21.24
CA ASN A 127 0.89 -1.74 -21.64
C ASN A 127 2.11 -2.43 -21.01
N ALA A 128 1.91 -3.35 -20.07
CA ALA A 128 3.01 -3.96 -19.29
C ALA A 128 3.91 -4.85 -20.13
N GLY A 129 3.35 -5.51 -21.18
CA GLY A 129 4.11 -6.48 -21.96
C GLY A 129 4.76 -7.55 -21.08
N ASP A 130 6.06 -7.72 -21.24
CA ASP A 130 6.90 -8.65 -20.49
C ASP A 130 7.28 -8.15 -19.07
N ALA A 131 7.00 -6.87 -18.75
CA ALA A 131 7.30 -6.30 -17.45
C ALA A 131 6.35 -6.80 -16.33
N ALA A 132 5.21 -7.40 -16.67
CA ALA A 132 4.25 -7.91 -15.69
C ALA A 132 4.83 -9.09 -14.88
N LEU A 133 4.59 -9.05 -13.54
CA LEU A 133 4.99 -10.11 -12.61
C LEU A 133 3.80 -10.96 -12.22
N GLY A 134 3.90 -12.28 -12.40
CA GLY A 134 2.99 -13.25 -11.79
C GLY A 134 3.11 -13.28 -10.26
N LEU A 135 2.09 -13.84 -9.59
CA LEU A 135 2.09 -13.90 -8.12
C LEU A 135 3.23 -14.77 -7.57
N THR A 136 3.47 -15.92 -8.16
CA THR A 136 4.53 -16.85 -7.74
C THR A 136 5.90 -16.20 -7.92
N GLU A 137 6.18 -15.66 -9.11
CA GLU A 137 7.43 -14.95 -9.41
C GLU A 137 7.65 -13.77 -8.45
N TYR A 138 6.58 -13.02 -8.17
CA TYR A 138 6.64 -11.93 -7.19
C TYR A 138 7.04 -12.42 -5.80
N TYR A 139 6.42 -13.48 -5.29
CA TYR A 139 6.75 -14.00 -3.96
C TYR A 139 8.17 -14.56 -3.89
N ASP A 140 8.61 -15.30 -4.90
CA ASP A 140 9.96 -15.85 -4.95
C ASP A 140 11.01 -14.73 -4.93
N ARG A 141 10.89 -13.75 -5.85
CA ARG A 141 11.83 -12.62 -5.94
C ARG A 141 11.80 -11.70 -4.72
N MET A 142 10.64 -11.51 -4.11
CA MET A 142 10.52 -10.70 -2.89
C MET A 142 11.10 -11.43 -1.66
N LEU A 143 11.05 -12.74 -1.60
CA LEU A 143 11.68 -13.52 -0.53
C LEU A 143 13.21 -13.50 -0.66
N GLU A 144 13.74 -13.63 -1.88
CA GLU A 144 15.17 -13.44 -2.18
C GLU A 144 15.64 -12.04 -1.74
N PHE A 145 14.91 -11.01 -2.16
CA PHE A 145 15.18 -9.63 -1.74
C PHE A 145 15.16 -9.46 -0.22
N ALA A 146 14.12 -9.98 0.47
CA ALA A 146 13.99 -9.87 1.92
C ALA A 146 15.18 -10.49 2.64
N SER A 147 15.57 -11.71 2.26
CA SER A 147 16.71 -12.42 2.83
C SER A 147 18.03 -11.68 2.58
N ALA A 148 18.22 -11.11 1.38
CA ALA A 148 19.40 -10.33 1.06
C ALA A 148 19.41 -9.00 1.83
N TYR A 149 18.26 -8.29 1.89
CA TYR A 149 18.14 -6.99 2.54
C TYR A 149 18.45 -7.06 4.04
N MET A 150 17.93 -8.04 4.76
CA MET A 150 18.17 -8.21 6.18
C MET A 150 19.66 -8.42 6.54
N LYS A 151 20.49 -8.81 5.56
CA LYS A 151 21.96 -8.99 5.71
C LYS A 151 22.79 -7.76 5.34
N THR A 152 22.16 -6.68 4.86
CA THR A 152 22.91 -5.50 4.34
C THR A 152 23.48 -4.59 5.42
N GLY A 153 22.98 -4.64 6.65
CA GLY A 153 23.25 -3.65 7.68
C GLY A 153 22.48 -2.32 7.51
N CYS A 154 21.61 -2.20 6.51
CA CYS A 154 20.69 -1.08 6.37
C CYS A 154 19.74 -0.98 7.58
N ARG A 155 19.27 0.23 7.86
CA ARG A 155 18.41 0.52 9.03
C ARG A 155 16.97 0.87 8.65
N MET A 156 16.72 1.15 7.36
CA MET A 156 15.41 1.54 6.85
C MET A 156 14.43 0.37 6.92
N ASP A 157 13.23 0.60 7.47
CA ASP A 157 12.15 -0.37 7.41
C ASP A 157 11.66 -0.60 5.98
N VAL A 158 11.31 -1.85 5.67
CA VAL A 158 10.77 -2.18 4.35
C VAL A 158 9.41 -2.87 4.49
N ILE A 159 8.41 -2.36 3.77
CA ILE A 159 7.11 -3.01 3.62
C ILE A 159 7.01 -3.59 2.20
N ILE A 160 7.05 -4.89 2.08
CA ILE A 160 6.71 -5.60 0.84
C ILE A 160 5.19 -5.83 0.88
N TRP A 161 4.44 -4.98 0.16
CA TRP A 161 2.99 -4.91 0.25
C TRP A 161 2.32 -6.27 0.00
N GLN A 162 1.38 -6.63 0.87
CA GLN A 162 0.66 -7.91 0.85
C GLN A 162 1.53 -9.16 1.13
N PHE A 163 2.79 -8.97 1.58
CA PHE A 163 3.70 -10.07 1.86
C PHE A 163 4.43 -9.91 3.20
N LEU A 164 5.43 -9.03 3.31
CA LEU A 164 6.33 -8.93 4.46
C LEU A 164 6.51 -7.49 4.95
N ARG A 165 6.80 -7.38 6.22
CA ARG A 165 7.44 -6.20 6.82
C ARG A 165 8.79 -6.63 7.37
N LEU A 166 9.81 -5.85 7.08
CA LEU A 166 11.17 -6.07 7.53
C LEU A 166 11.58 -4.92 8.45
N TYR A 167 12.09 -5.26 9.62
CA TYR A 167 12.54 -4.34 10.65
C TYR A 167 14.01 -4.61 10.96
N PRO A 168 14.96 -4.11 10.14
CA PRO A 168 16.38 -4.47 10.26
C PRO A 168 17.00 -4.11 11.61
N VAL A 169 16.60 -2.97 12.18
CA VAL A 169 17.13 -2.48 13.46
C VAL A 169 16.77 -3.40 14.63
N SER A 170 15.57 -3.96 14.63
CA SER A 170 15.14 -4.92 15.65
C SER A 170 15.47 -6.38 15.31
N GLY A 171 15.97 -6.63 14.09
CA GLY A 171 16.22 -7.99 13.62
C GLY A 171 14.96 -8.84 13.54
N SER A 172 13.83 -8.24 13.14
CA SER A 172 12.54 -8.92 13.10
C SER A 172 11.79 -8.72 11.79
N TYR A 173 10.76 -9.55 11.57
CA TYR A 173 9.87 -9.42 10.40
C TYR A 173 8.42 -9.77 10.77
N GLY A 174 7.49 -9.28 9.95
CA GLY A 174 6.06 -9.60 10.06
C GLY A 174 5.49 -10.13 8.74
N MET A 175 4.54 -11.06 8.82
CA MET A 175 3.84 -11.62 7.64
C MET A 175 2.49 -10.95 7.47
N ILE A 176 2.36 -10.07 6.48
CA ILE A 176 1.11 -9.34 6.19
C ILE A 176 -0.07 -10.27 5.82
N PRO A 177 0.11 -11.43 5.14
CA PRO A 177 -0.98 -12.36 4.87
C PRO A 177 -1.65 -12.95 6.10
N VAL A 178 -0.96 -13.01 7.24
CA VAL A 178 -1.48 -13.52 8.51
C VAL A 178 -2.19 -12.38 9.24
N LEU A 179 -3.50 -12.23 9.03
CA LEU A 179 -4.30 -11.14 9.59
C LEU A 179 -4.72 -11.37 11.04
N TYR A 180 -4.89 -12.64 11.43
CA TYR A 180 -5.37 -13.02 12.75
C TYR A 180 -4.56 -14.19 13.29
N ARG A 181 -4.35 -14.21 14.61
CA ARG A 181 -4.00 -15.44 15.32
C ARG A 181 -5.26 -16.29 15.45
N GLU A 182 -5.13 -17.60 15.48
CA GLU A 182 -6.27 -18.52 15.52
C GLU A 182 -7.28 -18.19 16.65
N LYS A 183 -6.77 -17.85 17.84
CA LYS A 183 -7.60 -17.48 19.00
C LYS A 183 -8.33 -16.14 18.87
N GLU A 184 -7.92 -15.30 17.94
CA GLU A 184 -8.51 -13.96 17.71
C GLU A 184 -9.56 -13.97 16.61
N TYR A 185 -9.54 -15.00 15.77
CA TYR A 185 -10.50 -15.14 14.68
C TYR A 185 -11.92 -15.28 15.22
N ARG A 186 -12.85 -14.56 14.58
CA ARG A 186 -14.30 -14.66 14.79
C ARG A 186 -15.01 -14.44 13.45
N ASP A 187 -16.06 -15.16 13.20
CA ASP A 187 -16.86 -15.03 11.98
C ASP A 187 -17.45 -13.64 11.78
N SER A 188 -17.78 -12.96 12.89
CA SER A 188 -18.32 -11.60 12.91
C SER A 188 -17.29 -10.48 12.68
N LEU A 189 -16.00 -10.80 12.48
CA LEU A 189 -15.01 -9.78 12.17
C LEU A 189 -15.29 -9.14 10.81
N PRO A 190 -14.99 -7.84 10.65
CA PRO A 190 -15.11 -7.19 9.34
C PRO A 190 -14.13 -7.79 8.36
N VAL A 191 -14.53 -7.90 7.09
CA VAL A 191 -13.68 -8.42 6.00
C VAL A 191 -12.40 -7.61 5.80
N CYS A 192 -12.41 -6.36 6.20
CA CYS A 192 -11.22 -5.51 6.20
C CYS A 192 -11.36 -4.44 7.28
N LYS A 193 -10.39 -4.37 8.20
CA LYS A 193 -10.38 -3.33 9.23
C LYS A 193 -10.24 -1.93 8.63
N GLY A 194 -9.48 -1.81 7.52
CA GLY A 194 -9.20 -0.54 6.85
C GLY A 194 -10.45 0.14 6.30
N VAL A 195 -11.33 -0.58 5.63
CA VAL A 195 -12.53 0.03 5.01
C VAL A 195 -13.51 0.62 6.01
N ARG A 196 -13.45 0.24 7.28
CA ARG A 196 -14.26 0.87 8.34
C ARG A 196 -13.70 2.17 8.86
N GLY A 197 -12.39 2.36 8.73
CA GLY A 197 -11.67 3.53 9.27
C GLY A 197 -11.37 4.60 8.23
N MET A 198 -11.65 4.36 6.95
CA MET A 198 -11.31 5.30 5.88
C MET A 198 -12.45 5.51 4.88
N VAL A 199 -12.45 6.66 4.25
CA VAL A 199 -13.17 6.93 3.01
C VAL A 199 -12.20 7.55 2.01
N ALA A 200 -12.12 7.00 0.82
CA ALA A 200 -11.37 7.61 -0.28
C ALA A 200 -12.29 8.56 -1.05
N VAL A 201 -11.81 9.76 -1.33
CA VAL A 201 -12.53 10.76 -2.13
C VAL A 201 -11.67 11.09 -3.35
N ALA A 202 -12.20 10.82 -4.54
CA ALA A 202 -11.52 11.14 -5.79
C ALA A 202 -11.65 12.63 -6.16
N ALA A 203 -10.83 13.11 -7.08
CA ALA A 203 -10.83 14.50 -7.53
C ALA A 203 -12.17 14.96 -8.15
N ASN A 204 -12.92 14.03 -8.76
CA ASN A 204 -14.27 14.26 -9.27
C ASN A 204 -15.35 14.30 -8.17
N GLY A 205 -15.00 13.97 -6.92
CA GLY A 205 -15.90 13.94 -5.77
C GLY A 205 -16.52 12.57 -5.47
N ASN A 206 -16.22 11.54 -6.26
CA ASN A 206 -16.69 10.18 -5.98
C ASN A 206 -16.05 9.67 -4.69
N ILE A 207 -16.84 8.91 -3.90
CA ILE A 207 -16.34 8.26 -2.69
C ILE A 207 -16.19 6.75 -2.89
N PHE A 208 -15.25 6.16 -2.16
CA PHE A 208 -15.00 4.72 -2.18
C PHE A 208 -14.61 4.23 -0.78
N PRO A 209 -14.93 2.96 -0.42
CA PRO A 209 -14.50 2.37 0.85
C PRO A 209 -12.99 2.19 0.96
N CYS A 210 -12.30 2.08 -0.19
CA CYS A 210 -10.87 1.91 -0.27
C CYS A 210 -10.32 2.53 -1.55
N HIS A 211 -9.19 3.20 -1.46
CA HIS A 211 -8.53 3.80 -2.63
C HIS A 211 -8.21 2.78 -3.74
N GLN A 212 -7.86 1.55 -3.39
CA GLN A 212 -7.57 0.50 -4.38
C GLN A 212 -8.81 0.04 -5.17
N LEU A 213 -10.01 0.30 -4.67
CA LEU A 213 -11.27 -0.02 -5.35
C LEU A 213 -11.69 1.06 -6.36
N SER A 214 -11.13 2.28 -6.27
CA SER A 214 -11.62 3.43 -7.05
C SER A 214 -11.64 3.17 -8.56
N GLY A 215 -10.56 2.66 -9.12
CA GLY A 215 -10.47 2.40 -10.56
C GLY A 215 -11.48 1.36 -11.05
N THR A 216 -11.64 0.26 -10.33
CA THR A 216 -12.60 -0.80 -10.68
C THR A 216 -14.04 -0.32 -10.54
N TYR A 217 -14.35 0.42 -9.47
CA TYR A 217 -15.70 0.95 -9.24
C TYR A 217 -16.09 2.01 -10.27
N GLU A 218 -15.14 2.86 -10.67
CA GLU A 218 -15.40 3.85 -11.75
C GLU A 218 -15.63 3.16 -13.10
N LEU A 219 -14.88 2.11 -13.42
CA LEU A 219 -15.08 1.35 -14.66
C LEU A 219 -16.42 0.62 -14.70
N ASN A 220 -16.83 0.04 -13.55
CA ASN A 220 -18.07 -0.72 -13.45
C ASN A 220 -19.33 0.16 -13.24
N GLY A 221 -19.15 1.44 -12.88
CA GLY A 221 -20.25 2.29 -12.47
C GLY A 221 -20.78 2.05 -11.05
N ASP A 222 -20.07 1.29 -10.25
CA ASP A 222 -20.46 0.88 -8.87
C ASP A 222 -20.13 1.97 -7.82
N ILE A 223 -20.33 3.24 -8.14
CA ILE A 223 -19.89 4.36 -7.29
C ILE A 223 -20.86 4.57 -6.13
N PRO A 224 -20.41 4.43 -4.86
CA PRO A 224 -21.29 4.54 -3.70
C PRO A 224 -21.90 5.93 -3.48
N GLY A 225 -21.30 6.98 -4.04
CA GLY A 225 -21.82 8.34 -3.95
C GLY A 225 -20.80 9.42 -4.32
N ASN A 226 -21.23 10.69 -4.25
CA ASN A 226 -20.41 11.83 -4.67
C ASN A 226 -20.60 13.04 -3.73
N VAL A 227 -19.52 13.52 -3.09
CA VAL A 227 -19.54 14.63 -2.13
C VAL A 227 -19.90 15.99 -2.73
N LYS A 228 -19.91 16.13 -4.05
CA LYS A 228 -20.38 17.36 -4.73
C LYS A 228 -21.91 17.39 -4.88
N LYS A 229 -22.57 16.24 -4.69
CA LYS A 229 -24.02 16.09 -4.84
C LYS A 229 -24.72 15.94 -3.51
N GLU A 230 -24.08 15.31 -2.55
CA GLU A 230 -24.65 14.92 -1.25
C GLU A 230 -23.66 15.17 -0.10
N SER A 231 -24.18 15.35 1.12
CA SER A 231 -23.30 15.51 2.29
C SER A 231 -22.58 14.19 2.59
N LEU A 232 -21.30 14.29 3.02
CA LEU A 232 -20.52 13.11 3.40
C LEU A 232 -21.22 12.31 4.51
N LYS A 233 -21.85 12.98 5.47
CA LYS A 233 -22.63 12.32 6.54
C LYS A 233 -23.72 11.42 5.96
N HIS A 234 -24.49 11.91 5.00
CA HIS A 234 -25.55 11.13 4.34
C HIS A 234 -24.95 9.95 3.59
N LEU A 235 -23.91 10.17 2.79
CA LEU A 235 -23.25 9.13 2.01
C LEU A 235 -22.69 8.00 2.87
N LEU A 236 -22.03 8.32 3.98
CA LEU A 236 -21.45 7.32 4.90
C LEU A 236 -22.52 6.53 5.70
N SER A 237 -23.75 7.05 5.80
CA SER A 237 -24.89 6.35 6.42
C SER A 237 -25.81 5.65 5.42
N ALA A 238 -25.55 5.82 4.11
CA ALA A 238 -26.35 5.18 3.07
C ALA A 238 -26.15 3.65 3.05
N SER A 239 -27.22 2.91 2.78
CA SER A 239 -27.20 1.45 2.77
C SER A 239 -26.16 0.88 1.81
N GLN A 240 -25.97 1.49 0.64
CA GLN A 240 -24.97 1.06 -0.35
C GLN A 240 -23.57 1.10 0.22
N TYR A 241 -23.16 2.21 0.87
CA TYR A 241 -21.82 2.33 1.49
C TYR A 241 -21.68 1.37 2.68
N LEU A 242 -22.72 1.28 3.53
CA LEU A 242 -22.71 0.39 4.69
C LEU A 242 -22.61 -1.09 4.32
N CYS A 243 -23.26 -1.53 3.24
CA CYS A 243 -23.10 -2.90 2.73
C CYS A 243 -21.66 -3.24 2.40
N GLU A 244 -20.88 -2.27 1.90
CA GLU A 244 -19.46 -2.49 1.59
C GLU A 244 -18.60 -2.61 2.86
N VAL A 245 -18.75 -1.66 3.79
CA VAL A 245 -17.83 -1.54 4.94
C VAL A 245 -18.23 -2.41 6.13
N CYS A 246 -19.50 -2.85 6.21
CA CYS A 246 -20.00 -3.69 7.29
C CYS A 246 -20.04 -5.19 6.95
N THR A 247 -19.60 -5.59 5.76
CA THR A 247 -19.49 -7.02 5.40
C THR A 247 -18.56 -7.74 6.37
N THR A 248 -18.97 -8.92 6.83
CA THR A 248 -18.25 -9.75 7.80
C THR A 248 -17.57 -10.95 7.12
N VAL A 249 -16.64 -11.55 7.84
CA VAL A 249 -15.77 -12.62 7.31
C VAL A 249 -16.58 -13.89 6.99
N ASP A 250 -17.64 -14.17 7.74
CA ASP A 250 -18.58 -15.27 7.48
C ASP A 250 -19.18 -15.20 6.08
N LYS A 251 -19.48 -14.00 5.58
CA LYS A 251 -20.03 -13.80 4.24
C LYS A 251 -19.11 -14.30 3.12
N ILE A 252 -17.79 -14.11 3.29
CA ILE A 252 -16.82 -14.67 2.35
C ILE A 252 -16.86 -16.20 2.39
N ARG A 253 -16.89 -16.79 3.61
CA ARG A 253 -16.90 -18.24 3.78
C ARG A 253 -18.18 -18.88 3.28
N GLU A 254 -19.32 -18.21 3.45
CA GLU A 254 -20.61 -18.66 2.91
C GLU A 254 -20.61 -18.63 1.37
N HIS A 255 -20.04 -17.56 0.78
CA HIS A 255 -20.05 -17.31 -0.64
C HIS A 255 -19.00 -18.15 -1.39
N ASP A 256 -17.75 -18.16 -0.94
CA ASP A 256 -16.64 -18.79 -1.63
C ASP A 256 -16.38 -20.21 -1.11
N ARG A 257 -16.59 -21.20 -1.99
CA ARG A 257 -16.39 -22.63 -1.67
C ARG A 257 -14.94 -22.97 -1.29
N LYS A 258 -13.94 -22.28 -1.88
CA LYS A 258 -12.51 -22.49 -1.54
C LYS A 258 -12.24 -22.02 -0.13
N CYS A 259 -12.75 -20.83 0.23
CA CYS A 259 -12.62 -20.27 1.56
C CYS A 259 -13.32 -21.11 2.63
N ARG A 260 -14.50 -21.67 2.31
CA ARG A 260 -15.28 -22.51 3.23
C ARG A 260 -14.50 -23.71 3.76
N ASN A 261 -13.70 -24.35 2.91
CA ASN A 261 -12.95 -25.57 3.21
C ASN A 261 -11.45 -25.33 3.45
N CYS A 262 -11.00 -24.09 3.48
CA CYS A 262 -9.58 -23.77 3.58
C CYS A 262 -9.10 -23.82 5.03
N LYS A 263 -8.10 -24.67 5.32
CA LYS A 263 -7.47 -24.75 6.65
C LYS A 263 -6.81 -23.45 7.12
N TYR A 264 -6.41 -22.59 6.18
CA TYR A 264 -5.76 -21.30 6.47
C TYR A 264 -6.74 -20.11 6.62
N PHE A 265 -8.05 -20.35 6.43
CA PHE A 265 -9.03 -19.27 6.41
C PHE A 265 -9.03 -18.43 7.70
N LYS A 266 -8.82 -19.07 8.85
CA LYS A 266 -8.72 -18.38 10.15
C LYS A 266 -7.57 -17.35 10.22
N TYR A 267 -6.54 -17.53 9.42
CA TYR A 267 -5.39 -16.62 9.36
C TYR A 267 -5.59 -15.50 8.35
N CYS A 268 -6.11 -15.79 7.15
CA CYS A 268 -6.21 -14.81 6.06
C CYS A 268 -7.57 -14.14 5.93
N ALA A 269 -8.64 -14.71 6.51
CA ALA A 269 -10.02 -14.19 6.46
C ALA A 269 -10.49 -13.78 5.05
N GLY A 270 -10.08 -14.55 4.03
CA GLY A 270 -10.39 -14.27 2.63
C GLY A 270 -9.51 -13.20 1.95
N GLY A 271 -8.63 -12.51 2.69
CA GLY A 271 -7.66 -11.56 2.15
C GLY A 271 -8.21 -10.18 1.79
N CYS A 272 -7.55 -9.51 0.84
CA CYS A 272 -7.88 -8.15 0.42
C CYS A 272 -9.07 -8.12 -0.55
N ARG A 273 -10.12 -7.37 -0.23
CA ARG A 273 -11.31 -7.26 -1.09
C ARG A 273 -11.02 -6.58 -2.43
N ALA A 274 -10.11 -5.61 -2.44
CA ALA A 274 -9.70 -4.97 -3.67
C ALA A 274 -8.97 -5.95 -4.61
N LEU A 275 -8.08 -6.81 -4.08
CA LEU A 275 -7.44 -7.83 -4.90
C LEU A 275 -8.40 -8.94 -5.32
N ALA A 276 -9.36 -9.32 -4.48
CA ALA A 276 -10.39 -10.27 -4.87
C ALA A 276 -11.15 -9.75 -6.09
N ILE A 277 -11.72 -8.55 -6.04
CA ILE A 277 -12.49 -8.00 -7.16
C ILE A 277 -11.64 -7.74 -8.42
N VAL A 278 -10.42 -7.21 -8.28
CA VAL A 278 -9.54 -6.91 -9.43
C VAL A 278 -9.08 -8.18 -10.14
N LEU A 279 -8.79 -9.24 -9.38
CA LEU A 279 -8.25 -10.48 -9.94
C LEU A 279 -9.33 -11.52 -10.33
N THR A 280 -10.53 -11.43 -9.74
CA THR A 280 -11.59 -12.45 -9.95
C THR A 280 -12.92 -11.85 -10.43
N GLY A 281 -13.12 -10.55 -10.33
CA GLY A 281 -14.41 -9.89 -10.56
C GLY A 281 -15.40 -10.03 -9.41
N ASP A 282 -15.02 -10.71 -8.31
CA ASP A 282 -15.93 -11.05 -7.21
C ASP A 282 -15.44 -10.44 -5.88
N LYS A 283 -16.21 -9.52 -5.31
CA LYS A 283 -15.88 -8.86 -4.03
C LYS A 283 -15.99 -9.78 -2.81
N LEU A 284 -16.72 -10.86 -2.89
CA LEU A 284 -16.82 -11.87 -1.83
C LEU A 284 -15.98 -13.13 -2.13
N GLY A 285 -15.33 -13.19 -3.28
CA GLY A 285 -14.43 -14.27 -3.65
C GLY A 285 -13.14 -14.30 -2.82
N ALA A 286 -12.40 -15.40 -2.91
CA ALA A 286 -11.07 -15.51 -2.32
C ALA A 286 -10.09 -14.54 -2.96
N ASP A 287 -9.20 -13.91 -2.17
CA ASP A 287 -8.06 -13.18 -2.68
C ASP A 287 -6.99 -14.16 -3.22
N PRO A 288 -6.73 -14.19 -4.54
CA PRO A 288 -5.78 -15.15 -5.11
C PRO A 288 -4.36 -15.00 -4.56
N SER A 289 -3.95 -13.80 -4.14
CA SER A 289 -2.61 -13.60 -3.57
C SER A 289 -2.43 -14.37 -2.27
N LYS A 290 -3.45 -14.39 -1.41
CA LYS A 290 -3.43 -15.18 -0.17
C LYS A 290 -3.51 -16.68 -0.44
N CYS A 291 -4.29 -17.07 -1.45
CA CYS A 291 -4.36 -18.47 -1.88
C CYS A 291 -2.99 -18.99 -2.36
N VAL A 292 -2.25 -18.18 -3.13
CA VAL A 292 -0.88 -18.52 -3.56
C VAL A 292 0.05 -18.56 -2.34
N PHE A 293 0.02 -17.54 -1.47
CA PHE A 293 0.88 -17.47 -0.30
C PHE A 293 0.79 -18.72 0.59
N PHE A 294 -0.42 -19.10 0.98
CA PHE A 294 -0.62 -20.27 1.84
C PHE A 294 -0.58 -21.60 1.05
N GLY A 295 -1.20 -21.63 -0.12
CA GLY A 295 -1.37 -22.86 -0.90
C GLY A 295 -0.07 -23.36 -1.55
N GLN A 296 0.90 -22.50 -1.79
CA GLN A 296 2.22 -22.85 -2.35
C GLN A 296 3.35 -22.84 -1.30
N GLY A 297 2.99 -22.79 -0.01
CA GLY A 297 3.94 -22.93 1.09
C GLY A 297 4.83 -21.70 1.34
N TYR A 298 4.42 -20.50 0.89
CA TYR A 298 5.22 -19.30 1.14
C TYR A 298 5.27 -18.90 2.61
N TYR A 299 4.32 -19.34 3.41
CA TYR A 299 4.40 -19.19 4.87
C TYR A 299 5.64 -19.92 5.41
N GLU A 300 5.76 -21.20 5.10
CA GLU A 300 6.85 -22.07 5.54
C GLU A 300 8.20 -21.65 4.93
N LYS A 301 8.21 -21.31 3.63
CA LYS A 301 9.40 -20.79 2.93
C LYS A 301 9.91 -19.52 3.60
N THR A 302 9.03 -18.60 4.01
CA THR A 302 9.40 -17.35 4.67
C THR A 302 10.01 -17.60 6.05
N VAL A 303 9.39 -18.47 6.87
CA VAL A 303 9.93 -18.85 8.18
C VAL A 303 11.33 -19.46 8.01
N SER A 304 11.52 -20.34 7.05
CA SER A 304 12.83 -20.96 6.79
C SER A 304 13.87 -19.95 6.30
N ALA A 305 13.51 -19.07 5.36
CA ALA A 305 14.44 -18.11 4.76
C ALA A 305 14.88 -17.00 5.73
N LEU A 306 14.03 -16.68 6.70
CA LEU A 306 14.26 -15.63 7.70
C LEU A 306 14.41 -16.20 9.12
N GLN A 307 14.81 -17.47 9.25
CA GLN A 307 14.90 -18.19 10.54
C GLN A 307 15.84 -17.53 11.59
N GLU A 308 16.80 -16.73 11.13
CA GLU A 308 17.76 -16.00 11.98
C GLU A 308 17.11 -14.77 12.65
N TYR A 309 15.90 -14.37 12.21
CA TYR A 309 15.22 -13.17 12.66
C TYR A 309 13.93 -13.54 13.42
N GLU A 310 13.61 -12.74 14.43
CA GLU A 310 12.37 -12.94 15.16
C GLU A 310 11.16 -12.74 14.26
N ASN A 311 10.23 -13.71 14.28
CA ASN A 311 8.96 -13.57 13.55
C ASN A 311 8.01 -12.74 14.39
N TYR A 312 7.83 -11.49 13.99
CA TYR A 312 6.84 -10.59 14.56
C TYR A 312 5.60 -10.56 13.66
N THR A 313 4.59 -11.36 14.00
CA THR A 313 3.29 -11.32 13.32
C THR A 313 2.46 -10.22 13.94
N GLU A 314 2.48 -9.04 13.36
CA GLU A 314 1.57 -7.95 13.74
C GLU A 314 0.13 -8.30 13.38
N ILE A 315 -0.70 -8.36 14.43
CA ILE A 315 -2.11 -8.73 14.32
C ILE A 315 -3.00 -7.51 14.09
N ALA A 316 -2.50 -6.43 13.76
CA ALA A 316 -3.30 -5.29 13.40
C ALA A 316 -2.69 -4.62 12.19
N TYR A 317 -3.10 -5.03 11.00
CA TYR A 317 -3.08 -4.12 9.89
C TYR A 317 -4.03 -2.96 10.25
N ASN A 318 -3.46 -1.93 10.83
CA ASN A 318 -4.11 -0.65 10.93
C ASN A 318 -3.59 0.18 9.76
N PRO A 319 -4.39 0.42 8.71
CA PRO A 319 -3.93 1.22 7.56
C PRO A 319 -3.54 2.65 7.97
N GLY A 320 -3.92 3.12 9.15
CA GLY A 320 -3.50 4.39 9.73
C GLY A 320 -2.19 4.35 10.51
N ILE A 321 -1.61 3.16 10.78
CA ILE A 321 -0.31 3.03 11.48
C ILE A 321 0.82 2.62 10.52
N ASP A 322 0.49 2.20 9.31
CA ASP A 322 1.44 1.84 8.25
C ASP A 322 1.84 3.03 7.37
N ILE A 323 1.51 4.18 7.81
CA ILE A 323 1.87 5.44 7.18
C ILE A 323 3.08 6.03 7.87
#